data_2535f3596c7929c73e1aaabf60ec305a
#
_entry.id   2535f3596c7929c73e1aaabf60ec305a
#
_cell.length_a   1.000
_cell.length_b   1.000
_cell.length_c   1.000
_cell.angle_alpha   90.00
_cell.angle_beta   90.00
_cell.angle_gamma   90.00
#
_symmetry.space_group_name_H-M   'P 1'
#
loop_
_entity.id
_entity.type
_entity.pdbx_description
1 polymer ?
#
loop_
_entity_poly.entity_id
_entity_poly.type
_entity_poly.pdbx_seq_one_letter_code
_entity_poly.pdbx_strand_id
1 'polypeptide(L)'
;APATKTSPSATKANGRRRLPEALPRSVVMHHLPEEKQTCQHCSEKLSYFGKDISEQLEFVPAKLFVIEHHRSKYACRTCETVEMAPLPAQLIDKCLAGPGLLAETLIAKYQDHLPLHRQERRYKRYGYAIPRSTLCDWVSACALALKPIVEAMSEALLQSPKIHSDDTTIPVLDKEKTHTGRLWVYIGGGGDTPPIIVYRYSKT
;
A
#
# COMPACT_ATOMS: atom_id res chain seq x y z
N ALA A 1 -12.59 5.71 55.15
CA ALA A 1 -11.87 5.10 54.01
C ALA A 1 -12.39 5.74 52.72
N PRO A 2 -11.56 6.34 51.85
CA PRO A 2 -12.04 6.91 50.59
C PRO A 2 -12.11 5.83 49.52
N ALA A 3 -13.23 5.84 48.79
CA ALA A 3 -13.54 4.96 47.72
C ALA A 3 -12.60 5.17 46.51
N THR A 4 -11.94 4.10 46.08
CA THR A 4 -11.12 4.02 44.88
C THR A 4 -12.00 4.16 43.65
N LYS A 5 -11.84 5.23 42.87
CA LYS A 5 -12.44 5.39 41.55
C LYS A 5 -11.71 4.49 40.58
N THR A 6 -12.37 3.40 40.21
CA THR A 6 -11.99 2.56 39.04
C THR A 6 -12.13 3.39 37.76
N SER A 7 -11.01 3.63 37.09
CA SER A 7 -10.99 4.19 35.75
C SER A 7 -11.67 3.22 34.76
N PRO A 8 -12.48 3.71 33.83
CA PRO A 8 -13.09 2.82 32.83
C PRO A 8 -12.03 2.23 31.90
N SER A 9 -12.04 0.91 31.82
CA SER A 9 -11.29 0.10 30.86
C SER A 9 -11.54 0.65 29.43
N ALA A 10 -10.48 1.09 28.78
CA ALA A 10 -10.51 1.49 27.37
C ALA A 10 -10.88 0.27 26.51
N THR A 11 -12.11 0.20 26.08
CA THR A 11 -12.57 -0.70 25.05
C THR A 11 -11.68 -0.54 23.82
N LYS A 12 -10.98 -1.62 23.42
CA LYS A 12 -10.21 -1.66 22.17
C LYS A 12 -11.19 -1.43 21.01
N ALA A 13 -11.28 -0.19 20.55
CA ALA A 13 -11.95 0.12 19.30
C ALA A 13 -11.15 -0.49 18.16
N ASN A 14 -11.69 -1.53 17.53
CA ASN A 14 -11.20 -2.13 16.28
C ASN A 14 -11.49 -1.20 15.09
N GLY A 15 -11.16 0.09 15.22
CA GLY A 15 -11.35 1.13 14.21
C GLY A 15 -9.99 1.63 13.70
N ARG A 16 -9.93 1.95 12.43
CA ARG A 16 -8.79 2.63 11.80
C ARG A 16 -8.43 3.85 12.64
N ARG A 17 -7.17 3.93 13.11
CA ARG A 17 -6.69 5.07 13.90
C ARG A 17 -6.81 6.33 13.04
N ARG A 18 -7.45 7.37 13.55
CA ARG A 18 -7.54 8.67 12.85
C ARG A 18 -6.16 9.23 12.56
N LEU A 19 -5.97 9.77 11.35
CA LEU A 19 -4.73 10.43 10.98
C LEU A 19 -4.59 11.75 11.77
N PRO A 20 -3.34 12.14 12.18
CA PRO A 20 -3.13 13.37 12.93
C PRO A 20 -3.61 14.61 12.16
N GLU A 21 -4.33 15.50 12.84
CA GLU A 21 -4.85 16.75 12.25
C GLU A 21 -3.73 17.72 11.84
N ALA A 22 -2.56 17.63 12.50
CA ALA A 22 -1.39 18.45 12.20
C ALA A 22 -0.73 18.14 10.84
N LEU A 23 -1.04 17.00 10.20
CA LEU A 23 -0.52 16.69 8.87
C LEU A 23 -1.26 17.50 7.79
N PRO A 24 -0.52 18.07 6.81
CA PRO A 24 -1.16 18.77 5.70
C PRO A 24 -2.05 17.82 4.91
N ARG A 25 -3.21 18.29 4.48
CA ARG A 25 -4.22 17.54 3.72
C ARG A 25 -4.36 18.09 2.32
N SER A 26 -4.37 17.18 1.35
CA SER A 26 -4.75 17.48 -0.04
C SER A 26 -6.11 16.83 -0.29
N VAL A 27 -7.09 17.63 -0.72
CA VAL A 27 -8.45 17.14 -0.98
C VAL A 27 -8.57 16.76 -2.45
N VAL A 28 -8.98 15.52 -2.71
CA VAL A 28 -9.29 15.03 -4.05
C VAL A 28 -10.79 14.75 -4.12
N MET A 29 -11.48 15.43 -5.03
CA MET A 29 -12.93 15.25 -5.24
C MET A 29 -13.16 14.20 -6.32
N HIS A 30 -13.96 13.17 -5.98
CA HIS A 30 -14.40 12.15 -6.92
C HIS A 30 -15.89 12.34 -7.20
N HIS A 31 -16.23 12.63 -8.44
CA HIS A 31 -17.61 12.74 -8.89
C HIS A 31 -18.00 11.53 -9.74
N LEU A 32 -19.29 11.18 -9.69
CA LEU A 32 -19.82 10.20 -10.64
C LEU A 32 -19.71 10.80 -12.06
N PRO A 33 -19.23 10.03 -13.06
CA PRO A 33 -19.30 10.42 -14.45
C PRO A 33 -20.74 10.74 -14.87
N GLU A 34 -20.94 11.68 -15.78
CA GLU A 34 -22.29 12.12 -16.21
C GLU A 34 -23.17 10.94 -16.67
N GLU A 35 -22.57 9.96 -17.35
CA GLU A 35 -23.23 8.74 -17.81
C GLU A 35 -23.82 7.90 -16.66
N LYS A 36 -23.26 7.99 -15.45
CA LYS A 36 -23.70 7.26 -14.24
C LYS A 36 -24.54 8.08 -13.30
N GLN A 37 -24.88 9.34 -13.65
CA GLN A 37 -25.73 10.21 -12.83
C GLN A 37 -27.22 9.96 -13.06
N THR A 38 -27.60 8.86 -13.71
CA THR A 38 -28.97 8.42 -13.90
C THR A 38 -29.24 7.18 -13.05
N CYS A 39 -30.37 7.18 -12.34
CA CYS A 39 -30.78 6.03 -11.53
C CYS A 39 -31.07 4.82 -12.39
N GLN A 40 -30.44 3.69 -12.08
CA GLN A 40 -30.63 2.43 -12.84
C GLN A 40 -32.00 1.79 -12.62
N HIS A 41 -32.74 2.18 -11.59
CA HIS A 41 -34.07 1.63 -11.28
C HIS A 41 -35.24 2.44 -11.85
N CYS A 42 -35.15 3.77 -11.88
CA CYS A 42 -36.25 4.63 -12.32
C CYS A 42 -35.85 5.60 -13.44
N SER A 43 -34.60 5.55 -13.93
CA SER A 43 -34.06 6.42 -15.00
C SER A 43 -34.10 7.93 -14.70
N GLU A 44 -34.41 8.33 -13.47
CA GLU A 44 -34.39 9.73 -13.02
C GLU A 44 -32.94 10.20 -12.76
N LYS A 45 -32.69 11.51 -12.91
CA LYS A 45 -31.40 12.10 -12.63
C LYS A 45 -31.10 12.08 -11.13
N LEU A 46 -29.95 11.54 -10.73
CA LEU A 46 -29.48 11.54 -9.35
C LEU A 46 -29.15 12.95 -8.87
N SER A 47 -29.55 13.30 -7.67
CA SER A 47 -29.21 14.57 -7.03
C SER A 47 -28.12 14.36 -5.96
N TYR A 48 -27.12 15.26 -5.95
CA TYR A 48 -26.08 15.25 -4.93
C TYR A 48 -26.70 15.48 -3.53
N PHE A 49 -26.37 14.61 -2.56
CA PHE A 49 -26.88 14.75 -1.20
C PHE A 49 -25.79 14.68 -0.11
N GLY A 50 -24.53 14.48 -0.50
CA GLY A 50 -23.44 14.45 0.47
C GLY A 50 -22.18 13.81 -0.06
N LYS A 51 -21.18 13.69 0.81
CA LYS A 51 -19.89 13.07 0.52
C LYS A 51 -19.51 12.07 1.61
N ASP A 52 -18.83 11.03 1.22
CA ASP A 52 -18.11 10.14 2.12
C ASP A 52 -16.63 10.50 2.09
N ILE A 53 -15.99 10.59 3.25
CA ILE A 53 -14.59 11.00 3.37
C ILE A 53 -13.78 9.78 3.79
N SER A 54 -12.80 9.43 2.95
CA SER A 54 -11.79 8.45 3.29
C SER A 54 -10.41 9.11 3.23
N GLU A 55 -9.55 8.79 4.18
CA GLU A 55 -8.22 9.36 4.29
C GLU A 55 -7.17 8.32 3.88
N GLN A 56 -6.16 8.76 3.13
CA GLN A 56 -5.01 7.98 2.71
C GLN A 56 -3.74 8.76 3.02
N LEU A 57 -2.76 8.10 3.65
CA LEU A 57 -1.47 8.71 3.94
C LEU A 57 -0.54 8.58 2.72
N GLU A 58 -0.02 9.70 2.24
CA GLU A 58 0.90 9.75 1.11
C GLU A 58 2.24 10.38 1.51
N PHE A 59 3.29 10.06 0.77
CA PHE A 59 4.64 10.54 1.00
C PHE A 59 5.21 11.26 -0.23
N VAL A 60 5.62 12.51 -0.03
CA VAL A 60 6.52 13.21 -0.94
C VAL A 60 7.89 13.21 -0.31
N PRO A 61 9.02 13.05 -1.05
CA PRO A 61 10.35 13.02 -0.47
C PRO A 61 10.55 14.09 0.61
N ALA A 62 10.97 13.64 1.81
CA ALA A 62 11.09 14.44 3.03
C ALA A 62 9.78 15.01 3.63
N LYS A 63 8.59 14.61 3.16
CA LYS A 63 7.30 15.08 3.68
C LYS A 63 6.24 13.99 3.68
N LEU A 64 5.55 13.81 4.83
CA LEU A 64 4.29 13.07 4.89
C LEU A 64 3.12 14.05 4.75
N PHE A 65 2.11 13.65 4.00
CA PHE A 65 0.85 14.39 3.90
C PHE A 65 -0.32 13.41 3.77
N VAL A 66 -1.51 13.89 4.06
CA VAL A 66 -2.74 13.11 3.99
C VAL A 66 -3.50 13.48 2.72
N ILE A 67 -3.92 12.47 1.96
CA ILE A 67 -4.86 12.63 0.86
C ILE A 67 -6.26 12.31 1.40
N GLU A 68 -7.15 13.28 1.39
CA GLU A 68 -8.55 13.09 1.73
C GLU A 68 -9.36 12.85 0.45
N HIS A 69 -9.91 11.65 0.30
CA HIS A 69 -10.80 11.32 -0.81
C HIS A 69 -12.23 11.66 -0.44
N HIS A 70 -12.76 12.76 -0.98
CA HIS A 70 -14.14 13.16 -0.82
C HIS A 70 -14.98 12.58 -1.95
N ARG A 71 -15.84 11.61 -1.65
CA ARG A 71 -16.72 10.96 -2.62
C ARG A 71 -18.11 11.56 -2.57
N SER A 72 -18.55 12.13 -3.68
CA SER A 72 -19.90 12.67 -3.79
C SER A 72 -20.94 11.55 -3.74
N LYS A 73 -21.98 11.74 -2.95
CA LYS A 73 -23.14 10.85 -2.87
C LYS A 73 -24.32 11.50 -3.58
N TYR A 74 -24.99 10.73 -4.40
CA TYR A 74 -26.16 11.14 -5.18
C TYR A 74 -27.34 10.27 -4.78
N ALA A 75 -28.50 10.89 -4.57
CA ALA A 75 -29.73 10.19 -4.26
C ALA A 75 -30.77 10.44 -5.34
N CYS A 76 -31.47 9.38 -5.73
CA CYS A 76 -32.70 9.51 -6.52
C CYS A 76 -33.85 9.87 -5.60
N ARG A 77 -34.56 10.97 -5.90
CA ARG A 77 -35.71 11.43 -5.07
C ARG A 77 -36.94 10.55 -5.24
N THR A 78 -36.99 9.77 -6.34
CA THR A 78 -38.17 8.96 -6.70
C THR A 78 -38.11 7.56 -6.10
N CYS A 79 -36.94 6.91 -6.14
CA CYS A 79 -36.78 5.52 -5.66
C CYS A 79 -35.82 5.39 -4.46
N GLU A 80 -35.37 6.52 -3.89
CA GLU A 80 -34.49 6.60 -2.71
C GLU A 80 -33.16 5.84 -2.85
N THR A 81 -32.79 5.39 -4.07
CA THR A 81 -31.51 4.73 -4.34
C THR A 81 -30.38 5.73 -4.17
N VAL A 82 -29.31 5.28 -3.49
CA VAL A 82 -28.10 6.07 -3.25
C VAL A 82 -26.95 5.52 -4.08
N GLU A 83 -26.32 6.39 -4.85
CA GLU A 83 -25.11 6.12 -5.61
C GLU A 83 -23.95 6.96 -5.09
N MET A 84 -22.75 6.38 -5.08
CA MET A 84 -21.55 7.06 -4.58
C MET A 84 -20.41 6.90 -5.59
N ALA A 85 -19.65 7.98 -5.79
CA ALA A 85 -18.47 7.94 -6.66
C ALA A 85 -17.47 6.84 -6.19
N PRO A 86 -16.93 6.02 -7.12
CA PRO A 86 -15.96 4.99 -6.78
C PRO A 86 -14.65 5.62 -6.27
N LEU A 87 -13.94 4.89 -5.40
CA LEU A 87 -12.55 5.21 -5.07
C LEU A 87 -11.63 4.76 -6.22
N PRO A 88 -10.46 5.43 -6.40
CA PRO A 88 -9.41 4.89 -7.26
C PRO A 88 -9.02 3.49 -6.80
N ALA A 89 -8.63 2.64 -7.76
CA ALA A 89 -8.11 1.33 -7.44
C ALA A 89 -6.87 1.45 -6.54
N GLN A 90 -6.84 0.68 -5.46
CA GLN A 90 -5.72 0.62 -4.53
C GLN A 90 -4.99 -0.71 -4.70
N LEU A 91 -3.67 -0.69 -4.59
CA LEU A 91 -2.85 -1.91 -4.64
C LEU A 91 -3.20 -2.87 -3.49
N ILE A 92 -3.46 -2.31 -2.32
CA ILE A 92 -3.86 -3.03 -1.12
C ILE A 92 -5.23 -2.48 -0.71
N ASP A 93 -6.23 -3.35 -0.68
CA ASP A 93 -7.59 -2.95 -0.32
C ASP A 93 -7.65 -2.31 1.07
N LYS A 94 -8.35 -1.18 1.18
CA LYS A 94 -8.51 -0.40 2.41
C LYS A 94 -7.18 0.01 3.08
N CYS A 95 -6.10 0.12 2.31
CA CYS A 95 -4.80 0.53 2.82
C CYS A 95 -4.80 2.00 3.27
N LEU A 96 -4.04 2.26 4.33
CA LEU A 96 -3.73 3.62 4.78
C LEU A 96 -2.72 4.30 3.85
N ALA A 97 -1.80 3.52 3.25
CA ALA A 97 -0.74 4.04 2.41
C ALA A 97 -1.21 4.29 0.99
N GLY A 98 -0.89 5.45 0.46
CA GLY A 98 -0.93 5.72 -0.96
C GLY A 98 0.24 5.06 -1.71
N PRO A 99 0.19 4.98 -3.04
CA PRO A 99 1.21 4.30 -3.83
C PRO A 99 2.62 4.87 -3.64
N GLY A 100 2.77 6.17 -3.44
CA GLY A 100 4.06 6.80 -3.17
C GLY A 100 4.68 6.35 -1.84
N LEU A 101 3.87 6.18 -0.78
CA LEU A 101 4.37 5.68 0.50
C LEU A 101 4.73 4.20 0.44
N LEU A 102 4.01 3.39 -0.33
CA LEU A 102 4.35 1.99 -0.58
C LEU A 102 5.67 1.88 -1.35
N ALA A 103 5.83 2.65 -2.43
CA ALA A 103 7.06 2.70 -3.23
C ALA A 103 8.26 3.15 -2.39
N GLU A 104 8.11 4.23 -1.60
CA GLU A 104 9.15 4.72 -0.68
C GLU A 104 9.56 3.65 0.34
N THR A 105 8.60 2.88 0.88
CA THR A 105 8.89 1.81 1.84
C THR A 105 9.74 0.71 1.21
N LEU A 106 9.45 0.33 -0.04
CA LEU A 106 10.21 -0.68 -0.78
C LEU A 106 11.61 -0.18 -1.16
N ILE A 107 11.70 1.01 -1.76
CA ILE A 107 12.97 1.62 -2.17
C ILE A 107 13.88 1.79 -0.96
N ALA A 108 13.37 2.39 0.12
CA ALA A 108 14.12 2.55 1.35
C ALA A 108 14.61 1.20 1.92
N LYS A 109 13.83 0.13 1.82
CA LYS A 109 14.22 -1.19 2.32
C LYS A 109 15.26 -1.89 1.44
N TYR A 110 15.06 -1.90 0.13
CA TYR A 110 15.83 -2.74 -0.78
C TYR A 110 16.94 -1.98 -1.53
N GLN A 111 16.72 -0.72 -1.87
CA GLN A 111 17.70 0.12 -2.56
C GLN A 111 18.60 0.85 -1.56
N ASP A 112 18.01 1.44 -0.51
CA ASP A 112 18.72 2.26 0.48
C ASP A 112 19.18 1.44 1.70
N HIS A 113 18.93 0.14 1.71
CA HIS A 113 19.27 -0.77 2.82
C HIS A 113 18.78 -0.31 4.19
N LEU A 114 17.64 0.41 4.24
CA LEU A 114 17.05 0.93 5.46
C LEU A 114 16.05 -0.08 6.06
N PRO A 115 16.41 -0.80 7.14
CA PRO A 115 15.52 -1.79 7.75
C PRO A 115 14.20 -1.16 8.23
N LEU A 116 13.12 -1.93 8.24
CA LEU A 116 11.78 -1.45 8.57
C LEU A 116 11.70 -0.82 9.98
N HIS A 117 12.48 -1.29 10.96
CA HIS A 117 12.53 -0.68 12.28
C HIS A 117 13.16 0.74 12.29
N ARG A 118 14.05 1.04 11.32
CA ARG A 118 14.58 2.39 11.14
C ARG A 118 13.59 3.26 10.37
N GLN A 119 12.85 2.69 9.41
CA GLN A 119 11.78 3.38 8.71
C GLN A 119 10.65 3.79 9.66
N GLU A 120 10.23 2.90 10.58
CA GLU A 120 9.28 3.20 11.65
C GLU A 120 9.70 4.45 12.45
N ARG A 121 10.98 4.51 12.86
CA ARG A 121 11.54 5.67 13.56
C ARG A 121 11.58 6.93 12.69
N ARG A 122 11.84 6.77 11.38
CA ARG A 122 11.85 7.87 10.40
C ARG A 122 10.46 8.46 10.24
N TYR A 123 9.43 7.64 10.01
CA TYR A 123 8.06 8.10 9.88
C TYR A 123 7.53 8.76 11.16
N LYS A 124 7.92 8.25 12.32
CA LYS A 124 7.59 8.90 13.61
C LYS A 124 8.14 10.33 13.69
N ARG A 125 9.35 10.60 13.16
CA ARG A 125 9.91 11.97 13.10
C ARG A 125 9.16 12.88 12.13
N TYR A 126 8.52 12.29 11.09
CA TYR A 126 7.67 13.03 10.14
C TYR A 126 6.23 13.24 10.66
N GLY A 127 5.95 12.87 11.91
CA GLY A 127 4.69 13.13 12.58
C GLY A 127 3.70 11.97 12.63
N TYR A 128 4.02 10.81 12.05
CA TYR A 128 3.13 9.66 12.11
C TYR A 128 3.88 8.34 12.35
N ALA A 129 3.48 7.62 13.42
CA ALA A 129 4.07 6.33 13.75
C ALA A 129 3.37 5.21 12.99
N ILE A 130 4.10 4.58 12.06
CA ILE A 130 3.65 3.40 11.33
C ILE A 130 4.29 2.18 11.98
N PRO A 131 3.52 1.24 12.55
CA PRO A 131 4.06 0.04 13.19
C PRO A 131 4.88 -0.80 12.20
N ARG A 132 5.95 -1.42 12.70
CA ARG A 132 6.80 -2.31 11.89
C ARG A 132 6.02 -3.47 11.26
N SER A 133 5.04 -4.04 11.98
CA SER A 133 4.15 -5.08 11.43
C SER A 133 3.42 -4.60 10.18
N THR A 134 2.84 -3.40 10.23
CA THR A 134 2.16 -2.78 9.08
C THR A 134 3.12 -2.60 7.89
N LEU A 135 4.35 -2.15 8.14
CA LEU A 135 5.37 -2.05 7.08
C LEU A 135 5.73 -3.42 6.49
N CYS A 136 5.80 -4.48 7.32
CA CYS A 136 6.01 -5.85 6.84
C CYS A 136 4.86 -6.32 5.95
N ASP A 137 3.61 -6.06 6.36
CA ASP A 137 2.42 -6.43 5.60
C ASP A 137 2.38 -5.71 4.23
N TRP A 138 2.73 -4.43 4.20
CA TRP A 138 2.85 -3.67 2.95
C TRP A 138 3.90 -4.24 2.01
N VAL A 139 5.08 -4.58 2.54
CA VAL A 139 6.16 -5.20 1.75
C VAL A 139 5.67 -6.52 1.15
N SER A 140 4.99 -7.35 1.94
CA SER A 140 4.45 -8.64 1.46
C SER A 140 3.40 -8.47 0.38
N ALA A 141 2.46 -7.54 0.56
CA ALA A 141 1.41 -7.28 -0.41
C ALA A 141 1.98 -6.70 -1.72
N CYS A 142 2.94 -5.78 -1.64
CA CYS A 142 3.63 -5.24 -2.81
C CYS A 142 4.43 -6.32 -3.55
N ALA A 143 5.08 -7.24 -2.83
CA ALA A 143 5.80 -8.35 -3.45
C ALA A 143 4.86 -9.25 -4.27
N LEU A 144 3.67 -9.54 -3.74
CA LEU A 144 2.64 -10.30 -4.46
C LEU A 144 2.16 -9.56 -5.72
N ALA A 145 1.91 -8.26 -5.61
CA ALA A 145 1.44 -7.44 -6.73
C ALA A 145 2.50 -7.26 -7.84
N LEU A 146 3.78 -7.26 -7.49
CA LEU A 146 4.91 -7.17 -8.43
C LEU A 146 5.26 -8.53 -9.08
N LYS A 147 4.72 -9.64 -8.58
CA LYS A 147 5.02 -10.98 -9.09
C LYS A 147 4.85 -11.13 -10.61
N PRO A 148 3.76 -10.65 -11.25
CA PRO A 148 3.63 -10.75 -12.70
C PRO A 148 4.74 -10.06 -13.48
N ILE A 149 5.24 -8.92 -12.96
CA ILE A 149 6.37 -8.19 -13.58
C ILE A 149 7.64 -9.03 -13.49
N VAL A 150 7.91 -9.64 -12.33
CA VAL A 150 9.08 -10.51 -12.14
C VAL A 150 8.98 -11.76 -13.00
N GLU A 151 7.79 -12.30 -13.22
CA GLU A 151 7.55 -13.44 -14.13
C GLU A 151 7.85 -13.04 -15.58
N ALA A 152 7.30 -11.92 -16.06
CA ALA A 152 7.60 -11.40 -17.40
C ALA A 152 9.11 -11.10 -17.59
N MET A 153 9.77 -10.52 -16.57
CA MET A 153 11.22 -10.32 -16.58
C MET A 153 11.97 -11.65 -16.69
N SER A 154 11.49 -12.70 -16.03
CA SER A 154 12.11 -14.03 -16.08
C SER A 154 11.95 -14.68 -17.46
N GLU A 155 10.79 -14.54 -18.08
CA GLU A 155 10.56 -14.99 -19.44
C GLU A 155 11.46 -14.26 -20.44
N ALA A 156 11.56 -12.93 -20.34
CA ALA A 156 12.46 -12.15 -21.17
C ALA A 156 13.95 -12.52 -20.95
N LEU A 157 14.34 -12.79 -19.70
CA LEU A 157 15.68 -13.25 -19.35
C LEU A 157 16.04 -14.55 -20.08
N LEU A 158 15.10 -15.51 -20.14
CA LEU A 158 15.31 -16.81 -20.80
C LEU A 158 15.51 -16.69 -22.32
N GLN A 159 15.13 -15.58 -22.93
CA GLN A 159 15.41 -15.29 -24.35
C GLN A 159 16.80 -14.72 -24.60
N SER A 160 17.56 -14.45 -23.54
CA SER A 160 18.90 -13.88 -23.66
C SER A 160 19.88 -14.93 -24.21
N PRO A 161 20.77 -14.55 -25.14
CA PRO A 161 21.74 -15.49 -25.72
C PRO A 161 22.76 -16.02 -24.72
N LYS A 162 22.98 -15.29 -23.63
CA LYS A 162 23.82 -15.67 -22.50
C LYS A 162 23.16 -15.25 -21.19
N ILE A 163 23.18 -16.16 -20.22
CA ILE A 163 22.71 -15.90 -18.86
C ILE A 163 23.86 -16.21 -17.91
N HIS A 164 24.18 -15.22 -17.07
CA HIS A 164 25.12 -15.39 -15.96
C HIS A 164 24.31 -15.69 -14.71
N SER A 165 24.80 -16.62 -13.89
CA SER A 165 24.16 -17.00 -12.64
C SER A 165 25.19 -17.10 -11.53
N ASP A 166 24.82 -16.62 -10.35
CA ASP A 166 25.59 -16.75 -9.13
C ASP A 166 24.63 -16.95 -7.94
N ASP A 167 25.12 -17.54 -6.85
CA ASP A 167 24.31 -17.71 -5.64
C ASP A 167 25.06 -17.32 -4.37
N THR A 168 24.29 -16.92 -3.38
CA THR A 168 24.79 -16.69 -2.02
C THR A 168 23.90 -17.36 -0.99
N THR A 169 24.50 -17.88 0.06
CA THR A 169 23.76 -18.45 1.18
C THR A 169 23.24 -17.34 2.11
N ILE A 170 21.99 -17.48 2.57
CA ILE A 170 21.39 -16.58 3.52
C ILE A 170 20.76 -17.35 4.69
N PRO A 171 20.94 -16.88 5.94
CA PRO A 171 20.22 -17.46 7.06
C PRO A 171 18.76 -16.99 7.04
N VAL A 172 17.81 -17.92 7.05
CA VAL A 172 16.38 -17.65 7.03
C VAL A 172 15.77 -18.12 8.34
N LEU A 173 15.10 -17.22 9.04
CA LEU A 173 14.39 -17.51 10.28
C LEU A 173 13.13 -18.33 9.98
N ASP A 174 13.00 -19.48 10.61
CA ASP A 174 11.78 -20.31 10.61
C ASP A 174 11.22 -20.38 12.02
N LYS A 175 10.06 -21.02 12.22
CA LYS A 175 9.34 -21.03 13.50
C LYS A 175 10.18 -21.56 14.66
N GLU A 176 10.97 -22.58 14.44
CA GLU A 176 11.73 -23.25 15.50
C GLU A 176 13.24 -22.99 15.43
N LYS A 177 13.80 -22.85 14.24
CA LYS A 177 15.24 -22.65 14.04
C LYS A 177 15.53 -21.96 12.71
N THR A 178 16.69 -21.31 12.65
CA THR A 178 17.20 -20.76 11.41
C THR A 178 17.65 -21.88 10.49
N HIS A 179 17.27 -21.83 9.21
CA HIS A 179 17.80 -22.68 8.16
C HIS A 179 18.59 -21.87 7.14
N THR A 180 19.44 -22.55 6.39
CA THR A 180 20.19 -21.93 5.29
C THR A 180 19.32 -21.97 4.04
N GLY A 181 19.12 -20.83 3.41
CA GLY A 181 18.54 -20.71 2.07
C GLY A 181 19.58 -20.21 1.08
N ARG A 182 19.25 -20.19 -0.19
CA ARG A 182 20.06 -19.62 -1.27
C ARG A 182 19.32 -18.52 -1.99
N LEU A 183 19.99 -17.42 -2.20
CA LEU A 183 19.54 -16.34 -3.06
C LEU A 183 20.36 -16.40 -4.34
N TRP A 184 19.66 -16.67 -5.44
CA TRP A 184 20.22 -16.72 -6.78
C TRP A 184 20.03 -15.39 -7.47
N VAL A 185 21.04 -14.96 -8.22
CA VAL A 185 20.95 -13.85 -9.16
C VAL A 185 21.15 -14.41 -10.57
N TYR A 186 20.31 -13.96 -11.49
CA TYR A 186 20.40 -14.25 -12.91
C TYR A 186 20.50 -12.95 -13.67
N ILE A 187 21.48 -12.83 -14.57
CA ILE A 187 21.71 -11.64 -15.38
C ILE A 187 21.73 -12.07 -16.84
N GLY A 188 20.83 -11.51 -17.63
CA GLY A 188 20.75 -11.72 -19.07
C GLY A 188 20.65 -10.38 -19.81
N GLY A 189 20.49 -10.44 -21.13
CA GLY A 189 20.55 -9.26 -21.99
C GLY A 189 21.97 -9.08 -22.53
N GLY A 190 22.23 -7.97 -23.15
CA GLY A 190 23.54 -7.61 -23.72
C GLY A 190 23.38 -7.01 -25.11
N GLY A 191 24.44 -6.36 -25.61
CA GLY A 191 24.38 -5.54 -26.81
C GLY A 191 23.54 -4.28 -26.58
N ASP A 192 22.59 -4.01 -27.46
CA ASP A 192 21.73 -2.83 -27.38
C ASP A 192 20.55 -2.96 -26.40
N THR A 193 20.35 -4.14 -25.80
CA THR A 193 19.29 -4.36 -24.82
C THR A 193 19.78 -4.16 -23.38
N PRO A 194 19.03 -3.43 -22.53
CA PRO A 194 19.38 -3.26 -21.12
C PRO A 194 19.50 -4.61 -20.41
N PRO A 195 20.41 -4.77 -19.43
CA PRO A 195 20.53 -6.00 -18.68
C PRO A 195 19.24 -6.27 -17.88
N ILE A 196 18.78 -7.53 -17.93
CA ILE A 196 17.65 -8.02 -17.12
C ILE A 196 18.27 -8.76 -15.93
N ILE A 197 17.92 -8.32 -14.72
CA ILE A 197 18.41 -8.93 -13.48
C ILE A 197 17.22 -9.48 -12.71
N VAL A 198 17.25 -10.79 -12.41
CA VAL A 198 16.20 -11.47 -11.65
C VAL A 198 16.83 -12.21 -10.46
N TYR A 199 16.21 -12.04 -9.30
CA TYR A 199 16.57 -12.76 -8.09
C TYR A 199 15.56 -13.87 -7.81
N ARG A 200 16.07 -15.03 -7.37
CA ARG A 200 15.25 -16.18 -6.96
C ARG A 200 15.74 -16.73 -5.63
N TYR A 201 14.82 -17.12 -4.80
CA TYR A 201 15.11 -17.79 -3.54
C TYR A 201 14.82 -19.29 -3.68
N SER A 202 15.72 -20.12 -3.13
CA SER A 202 15.47 -21.54 -2.93
C SER A 202 15.77 -21.94 -1.50
N LYS A 203 14.98 -22.87 -0.98
CA LYS A 203 15.28 -23.57 0.26
C LYS A 203 16.30 -24.67 -0.08
N THR A 204 17.36 -24.79 0.70
CA THR A 204 18.32 -25.91 0.62
C THR A 204 17.77 -27.13 1.32
#